data_072b878f950bc955b9db78e119b5f34c
#
_entry.id   072b878f950bc955b9db78e119b5f34c
#
_cell.length_a   1.000
_cell.length_b   1.000
_cell.length_c   1.000
_cell.angle_alpha   90.00
_cell.angle_beta   90.00
_cell.angle_gamma   90.00
#
_symmetry.space_group_name_H-M   'P 1'
#
loop_
_entity.id
_entity.type
_entity.pdbx_description
1 polymer ?
#
loop_
_entity_poly.entity_id
_entity_poly.type
_entity_poly.pdbx_seq_one_letter_code
_entity_poly.pdbx_strand_id
1 'polypeptide(L)'
;YNIMKYGAAGCAYYSYDPLYNMDKNSFYNNQRGTYQNHAVTIIGWDDNFSADNFVAKPPADGAWIIQNSWGSDWGDDGCFYMSYYDETLDELIFYQDSTPYLEYDNRYYLDPAGWTRGLGYPDSNGISYGMNIFEKLPGEEALTEVTIGVRGDTDYSIYAVSYTHLTLPTIRL
;
A
#
# COMPACT_ATOMS: atom_id res chain seq x y z
N TYR A 1 9.09 17.39 3.34
CA TYR A 1 8.09 18.18 2.58
C TYR A 1 6.85 17.35 2.23
N ASN A 2 7.00 16.16 1.61
CA ASN A 2 5.85 15.36 1.17
C ASN A 2 4.98 14.86 2.32
N ILE A 3 5.56 14.42 3.43
CA ILE A 3 4.82 14.02 4.64
C ILE A 3 4.02 15.21 5.20
N MET A 4 4.59 16.42 5.22
CA MET A 4 3.87 17.62 5.63
C MET A 4 2.71 17.99 4.71
N LYS A 5 2.86 17.70 3.41
CA LYS A 5 1.86 18.08 2.40
C LYS A 5 0.76 17.05 2.24
N TYR A 6 1.11 15.76 2.25
CA TYR A 6 0.21 14.66 1.89
C TYR A 6 -0.13 13.74 3.06
N GLY A 7 0.49 13.95 4.22
CA GLY A 7 0.35 13.09 5.39
C GLY A 7 1.29 11.89 5.35
N ALA A 8 0.89 10.80 5.98
CA ALA A 8 1.69 9.59 6.10
C ALA A 8 2.03 8.97 4.74
N ALA A 9 3.17 8.29 4.67
CA ALA A 9 3.63 7.58 3.48
C ALA A 9 3.73 6.07 3.75
N GLY A 10 3.06 5.25 2.94
CA GLY A 10 3.33 3.82 2.88
C GLY A 10 4.74 3.59 2.33
N CYS A 11 5.45 2.62 2.87
CA CYS A 11 6.80 2.25 2.41
C CYS A 11 7.11 0.78 2.73
N ALA A 12 8.19 0.28 2.16
CA ALA A 12 8.72 -1.05 2.45
C ALA A 12 10.21 -0.98 2.80
N TYR A 13 10.69 -1.91 3.62
CA TYR A 13 12.10 -2.03 3.98
C TYR A 13 12.50 -3.49 4.22
N TYR A 14 13.78 -3.77 4.35
CA TYR A 14 14.27 -5.09 4.74
C TYR A 14 14.36 -5.18 6.26
N SER A 15 13.35 -5.77 6.89
CA SER A 15 13.32 -6.05 8.33
C SER A 15 14.25 -7.21 8.66
N TYR A 16 15.14 -6.98 9.63
CA TYR A 16 16.10 -7.95 10.13
C TYR A 16 16.35 -7.73 11.63
N ASP A 17 15.80 -8.60 12.46
CA ASP A 17 15.77 -8.46 13.92
C ASP A 17 17.10 -8.12 14.58
N PRO A 18 18.25 -8.69 14.16
CA PRO A 18 19.54 -8.36 14.77
C PRO A 18 19.98 -6.89 14.65
N LEU A 19 19.38 -6.13 13.75
CA LEU A 19 19.62 -4.69 13.57
C LEU A 19 18.60 -3.81 14.32
N TYR A 20 17.60 -4.41 14.96
CA TYR A 20 16.63 -3.69 15.77
C TYR A 20 17.11 -3.51 17.20
N ASN A 21 17.19 -2.29 17.69
CA ASN A 21 17.48 -1.95 19.08
C ASN A 21 16.18 -1.91 19.89
N MET A 22 15.95 -2.95 20.70
CA MET A 22 14.74 -3.08 21.52
C MET A 22 14.62 -2.02 22.61
N ASP A 23 15.75 -1.53 23.16
CA ASP A 23 15.74 -0.53 24.24
C ASP A 23 15.40 0.88 23.73
N LYS A 24 15.67 1.14 22.46
CA LYS A 24 15.48 2.43 21.81
C LYS A 24 14.42 2.42 20.72
N ASN A 25 13.79 1.27 20.49
CA ASN A 25 12.84 1.06 19.41
C ASN A 25 13.35 1.61 18.07
N SER A 26 14.57 1.24 17.69
CA SER A 26 15.23 1.84 16.53
C SER A 26 15.84 0.81 15.59
N PHE A 27 15.91 1.15 14.32
CA PHE A 27 16.39 0.28 13.25
C PHE A 27 17.26 1.04 12.25
N TYR A 28 18.37 0.45 11.88
CA TYR A 28 19.25 0.93 10.82
C TYR A 28 19.92 -0.22 10.08
N ASN A 29 19.79 -0.23 8.77
CA ASN A 29 20.45 -1.17 7.88
C ASN A 29 21.17 -0.44 6.73
N ASN A 30 22.47 -0.68 6.59
CA ASN A 30 23.32 -0.12 5.54
C ASN A 30 23.59 -1.09 4.38
N GLN A 31 22.85 -2.19 4.26
CA GLN A 31 23.03 -3.21 3.23
C GLN A 31 22.18 -2.89 2.00
N ARG A 32 22.81 -2.29 1.00
CA ARG A 32 22.16 -2.02 -0.30
C ARG A 32 21.77 -3.30 -1.04
N GLY A 33 20.67 -3.23 -1.78
CA GLY A 33 20.26 -4.28 -2.71
C GLY A 33 19.59 -5.50 -2.06
N THR A 34 19.18 -5.39 -0.81
CA THR A 34 18.31 -6.37 -0.17
C THR A 34 16.87 -6.13 -0.59
N TYR A 35 16.14 -7.21 -0.89
CA TYR A 35 14.71 -7.12 -1.20
C TYR A 35 13.92 -6.77 0.07
N GLN A 36 12.99 -5.84 -0.06
CA GLN A 36 12.06 -5.48 1.01
C GLN A 36 11.20 -6.70 1.38
N ASN A 37 11.02 -6.93 2.67
CA ASN A 37 10.23 -8.04 3.21
C ASN A 37 9.14 -7.58 4.18
N HIS A 38 9.07 -6.27 4.49
CA HIS A 38 8.11 -5.73 5.43
C HIS A 38 7.61 -4.36 5.00
N ALA A 39 6.27 -4.19 4.99
CA ALA A 39 5.60 -2.94 4.69
C ALA A 39 5.19 -2.22 5.98
N VAL A 40 5.42 -0.91 6.03
CA VAL A 40 5.14 -0.04 7.17
C VAL A 40 4.70 1.36 6.69
N THR A 41 4.49 2.28 7.62
CA THR A 41 4.05 3.64 7.29
C THR A 41 4.94 4.68 7.98
N ILE A 42 5.53 5.60 7.23
CA ILE A 42 6.20 6.78 7.78
C ILE A 42 5.11 7.77 8.20
N ILE A 43 5.09 8.13 9.49
CA ILE A 43 4.11 9.07 10.05
C ILE A 43 4.74 10.40 10.48
N GLY A 44 6.07 10.47 10.55
CA GLY A 44 6.79 11.65 10.99
C GLY A 44 8.30 11.49 10.94
N TRP A 45 8.99 12.36 11.63
CA TRP A 45 10.44 12.36 11.75
C TRP A 45 10.92 13.05 13.02
N ASP A 46 12.15 12.76 13.45
CA ASP A 46 12.86 13.43 14.50
C ASP A 46 14.31 13.69 14.05
N ASP A 47 14.64 14.96 13.76
CA ASP A 47 15.97 15.37 13.30
C ASP A 47 17.05 15.25 14.38
N ASN A 48 16.65 15.14 15.66
CA ASN A 48 17.54 15.08 16.81
C ASN A 48 17.68 13.65 17.38
N PHE A 49 17.04 12.64 16.75
CA PHE A 49 17.17 11.27 17.21
C PHE A 49 18.61 10.80 17.05
N SER A 50 19.26 10.52 18.19
CA SER A 50 20.70 10.28 18.21
C SER A 50 21.13 9.03 17.43
N ALA A 51 22.20 9.16 16.66
CA ALA A 51 22.85 8.04 15.98
C ALA A 51 23.36 6.95 16.95
N ASP A 52 23.57 7.27 18.22
CA ASP A 52 23.98 6.31 19.25
C ASP A 52 22.83 5.40 19.73
N ASN A 53 21.61 5.67 19.32
CA ASN A 53 20.44 4.85 19.66
C ASN A 53 20.30 3.58 18.80
N PHE A 54 21.07 3.43 17.73
CA PHE A 54 20.99 2.30 16.82
C PHE A 54 21.99 1.19 17.17
N VAL A 55 21.73 -0.06 16.78
CA VAL A 55 22.66 -1.20 16.95
C VAL A 55 23.97 -0.95 16.20
N ALA A 56 23.85 -0.57 14.93
CA ALA A 56 24.96 -0.05 14.15
C ALA A 56 24.82 1.47 14.05
N LYS A 57 25.88 2.21 14.27
CA LYS A 57 25.82 3.67 14.26
C LYS A 57 25.70 4.21 12.84
N PRO A 58 24.60 4.92 12.50
CA PRO A 58 24.49 5.62 11.23
C PRO A 58 25.43 6.82 11.14
N PRO A 59 25.64 7.41 9.95
CA PRO A 59 26.55 8.52 9.73
C PRO A 59 26.27 9.79 10.55
N ALA A 60 25.00 10.06 10.86
CA ALA A 60 24.57 11.20 11.65
C ALA A 60 23.21 10.95 12.33
N ASP A 61 22.79 11.89 13.18
CA ASP A 61 21.48 11.90 13.84
C ASP A 61 20.34 12.04 12.83
N GLY A 62 19.14 11.70 13.28
CA GLY A 62 17.89 11.81 12.54
C GLY A 62 17.25 10.47 12.20
N ALA A 63 15.95 10.42 12.40
CA ALA A 63 15.16 9.22 12.14
C ALA A 63 13.76 9.55 11.60
N TRP A 64 13.25 8.66 10.77
CA TRP A 64 11.83 8.57 10.45
C TRP A 64 11.09 7.91 11.62
N ILE A 65 9.90 8.43 11.94
CA ILE A 65 8.97 7.77 12.85
C ILE A 65 8.08 6.85 12.01
N ILE A 66 8.19 5.56 12.28
CA ILE A 66 7.56 4.50 11.49
C ILE A 66 6.45 3.84 12.31
N GLN A 67 5.23 3.86 11.81
CA GLN A 67 4.12 3.08 12.34
C GLN A 67 4.19 1.66 11.81
N ASN A 68 4.25 0.69 12.73
CA ASN A 68 4.20 -0.74 12.42
C ASN A 68 2.76 -1.28 12.51
N SER A 69 2.54 -2.51 12.03
CA SER A 69 1.26 -3.21 12.03
C SER A 69 1.12 -4.25 13.17
N TRP A 70 1.98 -4.19 14.20
CA TRP A 70 2.05 -5.20 15.27
C TRP A 70 1.32 -4.82 16.56
N GLY A 71 0.52 -3.74 16.52
CA GLY A 71 -0.26 -3.27 17.66
C GLY A 71 0.50 -2.27 18.53
N SER A 72 -0.23 -1.61 19.44
CA SER A 72 0.30 -0.58 20.33
C SER A 72 1.22 -1.09 21.43
N ASP A 73 1.13 -2.38 21.75
CA ASP A 73 1.97 -2.99 22.79
C ASP A 73 3.41 -3.27 22.30
N TRP A 74 3.67 -3.08 21.01
CA TRP A 74 5.00 -3.23 20.41
C TRP A 74 5.67 -1.88 20.18
N GLY A 75 6.99 -1.82 20.42
CA GLY A 75 7.79 -0.62 20.17
C GLY A 75 7.39 0.55 21.06
N ASP A 76 7.32 1.74 20.49
CA ASP A 76 6.86 2.98 21.10
C ASP A 76 5.43 3.26 20.62
N ASP A 77 4.42 2.77 21.34
CA ASP A 77 3.01 2.83 20.95
C ASP A 77 2.74 2.30 19.51
N GLY A 78 3.37 1.20 19.14
CA GLY A 78 3.28 0.61 17.81
C GLY A 78 4.22 1.23 16.78
N CYS A 79 5.07 2.16 17.20
CA CYS A 79 6.02 2.86 16.36
C CYS A 79 7.48 2.46 16.66
N PHE A 80 8.35 2.77 15.72
CA PHE A 80 9.81 2.70 15.90
C PHE A 80 10.50 3.80 15.10
N TYR A 81 11.79 3.98 15.36
CA TYR A 81 12.63 4.99 14.74
C TYR A 81 13.56 4.36 13.71
N MET A 82 13.44 4.73 12.45
CA MET A 82 14.32 4.26 11.38
C MET A 82 15.27 5.38 10.97
N SER A 83 16.58 5.09 10.96
CA SER A 83 17.56 6.08 10.54
C SER A 83 17.26 6.66 9.17
N TYR A 84 17.49 7.97 8.96
CA TYR A 84 17.47 8.59 7.63
C TYR A 84 18.44 7.97 6.64
N TYR A 85 19.47 7.29 7.16
CA TYR A 85 20.52 6.64 6.40
C TYR A 85 20.23 5.15 6.13
N ASP A 86 19.02 4.67 6.43
CA ASP A 86 18.63 3.30 6.08
C ASP A 86 18.63 3.15 4.56
N GLU A 87 19.39 2.16 4.06
CA GLU A 87 19.58 1.94 2.62
C GLU A 87 18.61 0.90 2.04
N THR A 88 17.70 0.39 2.87
CA THR A 88 16.71 -0.61 2.46
C THR A 88 15.30 -0.04 2.36
N LEU A 89 15.08 1.18 2.85
CA LEU A 89 13.80 1.88 2.77
C LEU A 89 13.52 2.30 1.33
N ASP A 90 12.39 1.85 0.79
CA ASP A 90 11.98 2.11 -0.59
C ASP A 90 10.44 2.10 -0.74
N GLU A 91 9.96 2.24 -1.96
CA GLU A 91 8.53 2.16 -2.33
C GLU A 91 7.65 3.21 -1.63
N LEU A 92 8.08 4.47 -1.59
CA LEU A 92 7.30 5.55 -0.96
C LEU A 92 6.00 5.83 -1.71
N ILE A 93 4.86 5.57 -1.04
CA ILE A 93 3.51 5.78 -1.57
C ILE A 93 2.79 6.84 -0.75
N PHE A 94 2.39 7.92 -1.40
CA PHE A 94 1.56 8.98 -0.80
C PHE A 94 0.14 8.91 -1.37
N TYR A 95 -0.85 8.93 -0.51
CA TYR A 95 -2.25 9.07 -0.91
C TYR A 95 -2.57 10.55 -1.07
N GLN A 96 -2.84 10.99 -2.31
CA GLN A 96 -3.04 12.40 -2.62
C GLN A 96 -4.50 12.83 -2.58
N ASP A 97 -5.41 11.92 -2.86
CA ASP A 97 -6.85 12.14 -2.89
C ASP A 97 -7.60 11.05 -2.14
N SER A 98 -8.66 11.45 -1.48
CA SER A 98 -9.66 10.54 -0.95
C SER A 98 -11.05 11.04 -1.35
N THR A 99 -11.81 10.21 -2.03
CA THR A 99 -13.23 10.48 -2.27
C THR A 99 -13.99 10.32 -0.96
N PRO A 100 -14.85 11.28 -0.57
CA PRO A 100 -15.69 11.12 0.60
C PRO A 100 -16.50 9.82 0.53
N TYR A 101 -16.56 9.09 1.64
CA TYR A 101 -17.30 7.82 1.73
C TYR A 101 -18.78 7.96 1.28
N LEU A 102 -19.33 9.15 1.45
CA LEU A 102 -20.74 9.48 1.16
C LEU A 102 -21.00 9.85 -0.31
N GLU A 103 -20.02 9.81 -1.20
CA GLU A 103 -20.24 10.16 -2.61
C GLU A 103 -21.01 9.06 -3.37
N TYR A 104 -20.93 7.82 -2.87
CA TYR A 104 -21.64 6.67 -3.43
C TYR A 104 -22.48 5.98 -2.35
N ASP A 105 -23.70 5.57 -2.67
CA ASP A 105 -24.57 4.83 -1.75
C ASP A 105 -23.97 3.45 -1.43
N ASN A 106 -23.43 2.78 -2.43
CA ASN A 106 -22.82 1.45 -2.31
C ASN A 106 -21.49 1.36 -3.06
N ARG A 107 -20.56 0.56 -2.51
CA ARG A 107 -19.29 0.21 -3.16
C ARG A 107 -19.06 -1.29 -3.09
N TYR A 108 -18.73 -1.87 -4.22
CA TYR A 108 -18.43 -3.29 -4.35
C TYR A 108 -16.95 -3.46 -4.72
N TYR A 109 -16.21 -4.22 -3.93
CA TYR A 109 -14.79 -4.50 -4.17
C TYR A 109 -14.45 -5.90 -3.69
N LEU A 110 -13.51 -6.57 -4.36
CA LEU A 110 -13.00 -7.89 -3.96
C LEU A 110 -11.69 -7.81 -3.20
N ASP A 111 -10.92 -6.76 -3.43
CA ASP A 111 -9.60 -6.56 -2.84
C ASP A 111 -9.59 -5.30 -1.97
N PRO A 112 -9.85 -5.42 -0.66
CA PRO A 112 -9.83 -4.28 0.26
C PRO A 112 -8.43 -3.70 0.46
N ALA A 113 -7.38 -4.45 0.14
CA ALA A 113 -5.99 -4.00 0.26
C ALA A 113 -5.49 -3.25 -0.99
N GLY A 114 -6.32 -3.16 -2.04
CA GLY A 114 -5.95 -2.55 -3.31
C GLY A 114 -5.07 -3.46 -4.18
N TRP A 115 -4.24 -2.86 -5.02
CA TRP A 115 -3.40 -3.62 -5.95
C TRP A 115 -2.26 -4.33 -5.23
N THR A 116 -2.32 -5.66 -5.19
CA THR A 116 -1.27 -6.50 -4.62
C THR A 116 -0.49 -7.29 -5.68
N ARG A 117 -1.13 -7.61 -6.83
CA ARG A 117 -0.50 -8.40 -7.89
C ARG A 117 -1.20 -8.22 -9.24
N GLY A 118 -0.42 -8.11 -10.31
CA GLY A 118 -0.91 -8.22 -11.69
C GLY A 118 -0.91 -9.67 -12.16
N LEU A 119 -1.97 -10.08 -12.85
CA LEU A 119 -2.05 -11.35 -13.57
C LEU A 119 -2.11 -11.06 -15.07
N GLY A 120 -1.35 -11.82 -15.86
CA GLY A 120 -1.38 -11.79 -17.30
C GLY A 120 -1.28 -13.20 -17.86
N TYR A 121 -1.81 -13.40 -19.05
CA TYR A 121 -1.75 -14.67 -19.77
C TYR A 121 -0.84 -14.51 -21.00
N PRO A 122 0.41 -15.00 -20.95
CA PRO A 122 1.39 -14.76 -22.01
C PRO A 122 1.00 -15.34 -23.37
N ASP A 123 0.12 -16.33 -23.40
CA ASP A 123 -0.25 -17.05 -24.63
C ASP A 123 -1.56 -16.56 -25.29
N SER A 124 -2.12 -15.41 -24.83
CA SER A 124 -3.44 -14.91 -25.24
C SER A 124 -3.43 -13.96 -26.44
N ASN A 125 -2.40 -13.96 -27.27
CA ASN A 125 -2.22 -12.97 -28.37
C ASN A 125 -2.38 -11.50 -27.90
N GLY A 126 -2.01 -11.22 -26.65
CA GLY A 126 -2.14 -9.91 -26.04
C GLY A 126 -3.54 -9.59 -25.51
N ILE A 127 -4.49 -10.50 -25.58
CA ILE A 127 -5.87 -10.30 -25.08
C ILE A 127 -6.09 -11.15 -23.83
N SER A 128 -6.54 -10.50 -22.75
CA SER A 128 -6.90 -11.17 -21.50
C SER A 128 -8.28 -10.71 -21.02
N TYR A 129 -9.00 -11.61 -20.39
CA TYR A 129 -10.31 -11.32 -19.80
C TYR A 129 -10.24 -11.54 -18.29
N GLY A 130 -10.82 -10.60 -17.54
CA GLY A 130 -11.05 -10.71 -16.12
C GLY A 130 -12.54 -10.50 -15.81
N MET A 131 -13.04 -11.16 -14.79
CA MET A 131 -14.41 -11.01 -14.36
C MET A 131 -14.50 -11.02 -12.84
N ASN A 132 -15.31 -10.09 -12.30
CA ASN A 132 -15.72 -10.09 -10.92
C ASN A 132 -17.26 -10.15 -10.86
N ILE A 133 -17.75 -10.87 -9.86
CA ILE A 133 -19.19 -11.01 -9.62
C ILE A 133 -19.50 -10.40 -8.26
N PHE A 134 -20.46 -9.48 -8.24
CA PHE A 134 -20.93 -8.84 -7.02
C PHE A 134 -22.43 -9.12 -6.84
N GLU A 135 -22.82 -9.42 -5.61
CA GLU A 135 -24.22 -9.51 -5.26
C GLU A 135 -24.75 -8.11 -4.94
N LYS A 136 -25.71 -7.66 -5.74
CA LYS A 136 -26.34 -6.35 -5.58
C LYS A 136 -27.18 -6.31 -4.30
N LEU A 137 -27.05 -5.23 -3.54
CA LEU A 137 -27.91 -4.98 -2.37
C LEU A 137 -29.38 -4.79 -2.79
N PRO A 138 -30.34 -5.06 -1.88
CA PRO A 138 -31.75 -4.81 -2.18
C PRO A 138 -32.03 -3.33 -2.49
N GLY A 139 -32.81 -3.05 -3.50
CA GLY A 139 -33.18 -1.70 -3.94
C GLY A 139 -32.81 -1.43 -5.41
N GLU A 140 -33.06 -0.21 -5.87
CA GLU A 140 -32.63 0.25 -7.19
C GLU A 140 -31.22 0.86 -7.06
N GLU A 141 -30.30 0.45 -7.94
CA GLU A 141 -28.94 0.97 -8.01
C GLU A 141 -28.57 1.25 -9.46
N ALA A 142 -27.80 2.32 -9.67
CA ALA A 142 -27.18 2.64 -10.94
C ALA A 142 -25.65 2.50 -10.79
N LEU A 143 -25.02 1.79 -11.73
CA LEU A 143 -23.56 1.75 -11.81
C LEU A 143 -23.07 3.09 -12.35
N THR A 144 -22.39 3.86 -11.54
CA THR A 144 -21.90 5.20 -11.88
C THR A 144 -20.41 5.23 -12.18
N GLU A 145 -19.64 4.34 -11.55
CA GLU A 145 -18.19 4.29 -11.72
C GLU A 145 -17.67 2.86 -11.64
N VAL A 146 -16.63 2.56 -12.42
CA VAL A 146 -15.84 1.33 -12.33
C VAL A 146 -14.37 1.69 -12.31
N THR A 147 -13.68 1.30 -11.24
CA THR A 147 -12.23 1.46 -11.12
C THR A 147 -11.54 0.13 -11.43
N ILE A 148 -10.57 0.17 -12.34
CA ILE A 148 -9.72 -0.98 -12.67
C ILE A 148 -8.25 -0.61 -12.54
N GLY A 149 -7.43 -1.55 -12.06
CA GLY A 149 -5.98 -1.43 -12.09
C GLY A 149 -5.42 -2.08 -13.35
N VAL A 150 -4.64 -1.33 -14.13
CA VAL A 150 -3.93 -1.84 -15.31
C VAL A 150 -2.44 -1.53 -15.22
N ARG A 151 -1.59 -2.38 -15.79
CA ARG A 151 -0.15 -2.18 -15.79
C ARG A 151 0.33 -1.72 -17.16
N GLY A 152 0.92 -0.52 -17.20
CA GLY A 152 1.43 0.09 -18.43
C GLY A 152 0.32 0.57 -19.38
N ASP A 153 0.71 0.98 -20.57
CA ASP A 153 -0.22 1.38 -21.62
C ASP A 153 -0.92 0.14 -22.16
N THR A 154 -2.24 0.11 -22.04
CA THR A 154 -3.05 -1.00 -22.53
C THR A 154 -4.44 -0.52 -22.92
N ASP A 155 -4.97 -1.09 -23.99
CA ASP A 155 -6.37 -0.88 -24.36
C ASP A 155 -7.26 -1.83 -23.57
N TYR A 156 -8.38 -1.33 -23.05
CA TYR A 156 -9.34 -2.15 -22.30
C TYR A 156 -10.78 -1.79 -22.64
N SER A 157 -11.65 -2.74 -22.43
CA SER A 157 -13.10 -2.55 -22.50
C SER A 157 -13.74 -3.10 -21.23
N ILE A 158 -14.64 -2.34 -20.64
CA ILE A 158 -15.40 -2.74 -19.46
C ILE A 158 -16.82 -3.10 -19.90
N TYR A 159 -17.29 -4.25 -19.44
CA TYR A 159 -18.65 -4.71 -19.66
C TYR A 159 -19.31 -4.91 -18.31
N ALA A 160 -20.37 -4.16 -18.03
CA ALA A 160 -21.27 -4.44 -16.92
C ALA A 160 -22.41 -5.35 -17.40
N VAL A 161 -22.61 -6.45 -16.71
CA VAL A 161 -23.59 -7.46 -17.07
C VAL A 161 -24.52 -7.70 -15.90
N SER A 162 -25.82 -7.46 -16.08
CA SER A 162 -26.83 -7.84 -15.11
C SER A 162 -27.14 -9.34 -15.25
N TYR A 163 -26.98 -10.07 -14.18
CA TYR A 163 -27.08 -11.53 -14.13
C TYR A 163 -28.27 -11.96 -13.26
N THR A 164 -29.29 -12.52 -13.87
CA THR A 164 -30.43 -13.10 -13.17
C THR A 164 -30.61 -14.60 -13.37
N HIS A 165 -29.97 -15.19 -14.40
CA HIS A 165 -29.91 -16.62 -14.71
C HIS A 165 -28.75 -16.93 -15.67
N LEU A 166 -28.43 -18.21 -15.88
CA LEU A 166 -27.28 -18.76 -16.63
C LEU A 166 -27.11 -18.35 -18.11
N THR A 167 -27.83 -17.37 -18.61
CA THR A 167 -27.65 -16.80 -19.95
C THR A 167 -27.27 -15.34 -19.85
N LEU A 168 -26.05 -15.00 -20.22
CA LEU A 168 -25.45 -13.67 -20.15
C LEU A 168 -25.97 -12.74 -21.25
N PRO A 169 -26.82 -11.72 -20.99
CA PRO A 169 -26.93 -10.59 -21.90
C PRO A 169 -25.75 -9.66 -21.68
N THR A 170 -24.92 -9.47 -22.69
CA THR A 170 -23.78 -8.56 -22.67
C THR A 170 -24.26 -7.15 -23.00
N ILE A 171 -24.10 -6.21 -22.08
CA ILE A 171 -24.30 -4.78 -22.34
C ILE A 171 -22.92 -4.18 -22.64
N ARG A 172 -22.75 -3.59 -23.81
CA ARG A 172 -21.58 -2.81 -24.18
C ARG A 172 -21.84 -1.37 -23.75
N LEU A 173 -21.01 -0.85 -22.86
CA LEU A 173 -21.02 0.56 -22.45
C LEU A 173 -20.21 1.40 -23.41
#